data_4d5acc130173dc55020091c4bb9c6681
#
_entry.id   4d5acc130173dc55020091c4bb9c6681
#
_cell.length_a   1.000
_cell.length_b   1.000
_cell.length_c   1.000
_cell.angle_alpha   90.00
_cell.angle_beta   90.00
_cell.angle_gamma   90.00
#
_symmetry.space_group_name_H-M   'P 1'
#
loop_
_entity.id
_entity.type
_entity.pdbx_description
1 polymer ?
#
loop_
_entity_poly.entity_id
_entity_poly.type
_entity_poly.pdbx_seq_one_letter_code
_entity_poly.pdbx_strand_id
1 'polypeptide(L)'
;MTQPPTTYIAVAYARNGTAMVAQDFTQDHALAAKALRLPLSNGGAFASPYLALQDWMKRWPESRERKSILLFSSGINYFRGGSGIADPDLDSTIARAQKENINIWTIYARDAGSGRGSFRTFNAQSNLARLSEETGAKAYYLGFGEPINLKPYFDEIQRHLNNQYLLTFDSGNGGGKRKGRFDRFHVTTELPNTKFLTPSAVFLPREQELKEAS
;
A
#
# COMPACT_ATOMS: atom_id res chain seq x y z
N MET A 1 -0.85 6.90 17.05
CA MET A 1 -1.46 5.64 16.59
C MET A 1 -0.95 4.54 17.50
N THR A 2 -1.84 3.86 18.22
CA THR A 2 -1.47 2.79 19.16
C THR A 2 -1.94 1.47 18.57
N GLN A 3 -1.02 0.56 18.30
CA GLN A 3 -1.35 -0.78 17.78
C GLN A 3 -1.46 -1.79 18.92
N PRO A 4 -2.27 -2.86 18.75
CA PRO A 4 -2.27 -3.97 19.69
C PRO A 4 -0.87 -4.56 19.88
N PRO A 5 -0.51 -5.06 21.06
CA PRO A 5 0.82 -5.61 21.33
C PRO A 5 1.15 -6.85 20.48
N THR A 6 0.14 -7.48 19.90
CA THR A 6 0.32 -8.61 18.96
C THR A 6 0.68 -8.18 17.54
N THR A 7 0.65 -6.88 17.24
CA THR A 7 0.98 -6.38 15.90
C THR A 7 2.48 -6.33 15.69
N TYR A 8 2.95 -6.92 14.60
CA TYR A 8 4.32 -6.77 14.15
C TYR A 8 4.46 -5.49 13.32
N ILE A 9 5.47 -4.69 13.61
CA ILE A 9 5.79 -3.45 12.91
C ILE A 9 7.20 -3.54 12.36
N ALA A 10 7.37 -3.16 11.10
CA ALA A 10 8.67 -2.96 10.49
C ALA A 10 8.78 -1.54 9.93
N VAL A 11 9.99 -1.03 9.80
CA VAL A 11 10.27 0.30 9.24
C VAL A 11 11.28 0.16 8.11
N ALA A 12 10.91 0.67 6.94
CA ALA A 12 11.79 0.68 5.77
C ALA A 12 11.76 2.04 5.07
N TYR A 13 12.82 2.35 4.34
CA TYR A 13 12.97 3.57 3.55
C TYR A 13 13.19 3.21 2.08
N ALA A 14 12.45 3.84 1.20
CA ALA A 14 12.65 3.70 -0.24
C ALA A 14 13.94 4.41 -0.67
N ARG A 15 14.84 3.68 -1.34
CA ARG A 15 16.07 4.22 -1.92
C ARG A 15 16.42 3.47 -3.19
N ASN A 16 16.64 4.20 -4.29
CA ASN A 16 17.04 3.62 -5.58
C ASN A 16 16.15 2.44 -6.03
N GLY A 17 14.83 2.55 -5.82
CA GLY A 17 13.87 1.50 -6.19
C GLY A 17 13.91 0.25 -5.30
N THR A 18 14.60 0.28 -4.19
CA THR A 18 14.66 -0.81 -3.20
C THR A 18 14.17 -0.35 -1.83
N ALA A 19 13.75 -1.30 -0.99
CA ALA A 19 13.40 -1.05 0.40
C ALA A 19 14.62 -1.29 1.30
N MET A 20 15.10 -0.23 1.92
CA MET A 20 16.13 -0.30 2.96
C MET A 20 15.48 -0.48 4.31
N VAL A 21 15.62 -1.67 4.89
CA VAL A 21 15.05 -2.00 6.19
C VAL A 21 15.86 -1.27 7.28
N ALA A 22 15.18 -0.42 8.04
CA ALA A 22 15.75 0.24 9.20
C ALA A 22 15.42 -0.53 10.49
N GLN A 23 14.26 -1.18 10.55
CA GLN A 23 13.85 -2.10 11.60
C GLN A 23 13.02 -3.20 10.96
N ASP A 24 13.43 -4.44 11.18
CA ASP A 24 12.67 -5.61 10.77
C ASP A 24 11.45 -5.83 11.66
N PHE A 25 10.55 -6.74 11.27
CA PHE A 25 9.31 -7.01 11.98
C PHE A 25 9.54 -7.29 13.46
N THR A 26 8.93 -6.50 14.31
CA THR A 26 9.03 -6.61 15.76
C THR A 26 7.71 -6.27 16.45
N GLN A 27 7.43 -6.90 17.56
CA GLN A 27 6.36 -6.52 18.50
C GLN A 27 6.79 -5.44 19.48
N ASP A 28 8.10 -5.15 19.58
CA ASP A 28 8.59 -3.99 20.34
C ASP A 28 8.34 -2.70 19.55
N HIS A 29 7.16 -2.12 19.78
CA HIS A 29 6.76 -0.88 19.12
C HIS A 29 7.65 0.32 19.47
N ALA A 30 8.31 0.30 20.62
CA ALA A 30 9.25 1.35 21.00
C ALA A 30 10.54 1.25 20.16
N LEU A 31 10.98 0.04 19.86
CA LEU A 31 12.10 -0.21 18.97
C LEU A 31 11.78 0.24 17.54
N ALA A 32 10.59 -0.12 17.03
CA ALA A 32 10.14 0.33 15.72
C ALA A 32 10.04 1.87 15.63
N ALA A 33 9.53 2.51 16.68
CA ALA A 33 9.44 3.98 16.75
C ALA A 33 10.82 4.65 16.72
N LYS A 34 11.84 4.09 17.36
CA LYS A 34 13.23 4.61 17.31
C LYS A 34 13.85 4.54 15.92
N ALA A 35 13.40 3.62 15.07
CA ALA A 35 13.87 3.50 13.70
C ALA A 35 13.27 4.57 12.76
N LEU A 36 12.19 5.25 13.20
CA LEU A 36 11.58 6.34 12.44
C LEU A 36 12.49 7.56 12.48
N ARG A 37 12.84 8.07 11.32
CA ARG A 37 13.62 9.29 11.15
C ARG A 37 13.09 10.06 9.95
N LEU A 38 13.35 11.35 9.93
CA LEU A 38 13.14 12.12 8.72
C LEU A 38 13.99 11.52 7.59
N PRO A 39 13.44 11.33 6.39
CA PRO A 39 14.21 10.90 5.25
C PRO A 39 15.39 11.84 5.06
N LEU A 40 16.61 11.31 5.07
CA LEU A 40 17.80 12.09 4.72
C LEU A 40 17.70 12.35 3.20
N SER A 41 17.06 13.43 2.82
CA SER A 41 16.88 13.75 1.43
C SER A 41 18.04 14.58 0.92
N ASN A 42 18.86 13.96 0.13
CA ASN A 42 19.18 14.60 -1.14
C ASN A 42 18.26 13.94 -2.15
N GLY A 43 17.16 14.64 -2.53
CA GLY A 43 16.08 14.13 -3.33
C GLY A 43 16.57 13.14 -4.35
N GLY A 44 16.30 11.86 -4.07
CA GLY A 44 16.91 10.79 -4.80
C GLY A 44 16.52 10.89 -6.27
N ALA A 45 17.43 11.35 -7.08
CA ALA A 45 17.26 11.51 -8.52
C ALA A 45 16.81 10.21 -9.19
N PHE A 46 16.73 9.09 -8.48
CA PHE A 46 16.39 7.77 -8.98
C PHE A 46 15.58 6.97 -7.96
N ALA A 47 14.53 7.54 -7.40
CA ALA A 47 13.61 6.83 -6.52
C ALA A 47 12.33 6.44 -7.26
N SER A 48 11.87 5.21 -7.06
CA SER A 48 10.52 4.77 -7.38
C SER A 48 9.89 4.18 -6.13
N PRO A 49 8.83 4.78 -5.59
CA PRO A 49 8.13 4.22 -4.45
C PRO A 49 7.51 2.85 -4.79
N TYR A 50 7.11 2.66 -6.04
CA TYR A 50 6.46 1.44 -6.50
C TYR A 50 7.44 0.26 -6.56
N LEU A 51 8.64 0.46 -7.10
CA LEU A 51 9.68 -0.57 -7.09
C LEU A 51 10.14 -0.91 -5.68
N ALA A 52 10.26 0.08 -4.80
CA ALA A 52 10.60 -0.15 -3.40
C ALA A 52 9.52 -0.95 -2.68
N LEU A 53 8.23 -0.67 -2.94
CA LEU A 53 7.12 -1.48 -2.42
C LEU A 53 7.17 -2.92 -2.92
N GLN A 54 7.44 -3.14 -4.22
CA GLN A 54 7.59 -4.48 -4.77
C GLN A 54 8.75 -5.25 -4.12
N ASP A 55 9.89 -4.57 -3.93
CA ASP A 55 11.03 -5.16 -3.25
C ASP A 55 10.71 -5.50 -1.79
N TRP A 56 10.00 -4.61 -1.07
CA TRP A 56 9.55 -4.84 0.29
C TRP A 56 8.60 -6.03 0.40
N MET A 57 7.58 -6.09 -0.44
CA MET A 57 6.60 -7.19 -0.45
C MET A 57 7.25 -8.55 -0.72
N LYS A 58 8.35 -8.62 -1.50
CA LYS A 58 9.11 -9.86 -1.70
C LYS A 58 9.75 -10.42 -0.43
N ARG A 59 10.03 -9.55 0.53
CA ARG A 59 10.67 -9.90 1.80
C ARG A 59 9.68 -10.12 2.93
N TRP A 60 8.39 -9.95 2.66
CA TRP A 60 7.36 -10.12 3.66
C TRP A 60 7.25 -11.58 4.07
N PRO A 61 7.22 -11.91 5.37
CA PRO A 61 7.04 -13.28 5.81
C PRO A 61 5.74 -13.87 5.29
N GLU A 62 5.78 -15.13 4.90
CA GLU A 62 4.54 -15.84 4.58
C GLU A 62 3.73 -16.02 5.86
N SER A 63 2.58 -15.40 5.92
CA SER A 63 1.66 -15.50 7.04
C SER A 63 0.23 -15.31 6.56
N ARG A 64 -0.72 -15.90 7.30
CA ARG A 64 -2.16 -15.69 7.08
C ARG A 64 -2.68 -14.43 7.77
N GLU A 65 -1.82 -13.67 8.39
CA GLU A 65 -2.16 -12.44 9.10
C GLU A 65 -2.54 -11.31 8.14
N ARG A 66 -3.28 -10.34 8.67
CA ARG A 66 -3.61 -9.13 7.91
C ARG A 66 -2.36 -8.29 7.69
N LYS A 67 -2.14 -7.92 6.46
CA LYS A 67 -0.97 -7.15 6.03
C LYS A 67 -1.38 -5.75 5.62
N SER A 68 -0.70 -4.75 6.17
CA SER A 68 -0.94 -3.35 5.81
C SER A 68 0.36 -2.58 5.72
N ILE A 69 0.46 -1.72 4.71
CA ILE A 69 1.59 -0.80 4.53
C ILE A 69 1.06 0.62 4.69
N LEU A 70 1.76 1.45 5.44
CA LEU A 70 1.57 2.89 5.47
C LEU A 70 2.74 3.55 4.75
N LEU A 71 2.47 4.10 3.59
CA LEU A 71 3.45 4.74 2.71
C LEU A 71 3.38 6.27 2.83
N PHE A 72 4.51 6.89 3.15
CA PHE A 72 4.73 8.33 2.99
C PHE A 72 5.54 8.55 1.72
N SER A 73 4.97 9.23 0.72
CA SER A 73 5.65 9.41 -0.56
C SER A 73 5.10 10.60 -1.34
N SER A 74 5.93 11.16 -2.21
CA SER A 74 5.47 12.08 -3.26
C SER A 74 4.72 11.37 -4.40
N GLY A 75 4.79 10.04 -4.49
CA GLY A 75 4.19 9.26 -5.58
C GLY A 75 4.91 9.39 -6.93
N ILE A 76 5.98 10.16 -7.01
CA ILE A 76 6.70 10.37 -8.26
C ILE A 76 7.62 9.17 -8.54
N ASN A 77 7.46 8.57 -9.72
CA ASN A 77 8.36 7.53 -10.22
C ASN A 77 9.46 8.14 -11.09
N TYR A 78 10.60 8.42 -10.49
CA TYR A 78 11.72 9.04 -11.21
C TYR A 78 12.38 8.11 -12.24
N PHE A 79 12.26 6.79 -12.10
CA PHE A 79 12.76 5.83 -13.11
C PHE A 79 11.98 5.89 -14.42
N ARG A 80 10.74 6.34 -14.39
CA ARG A 80 9.87 6.47 -15.58
C ARG A 80 9.74 7.93 -16.05
N GLY A 81 10.65 8.80 -15.67
CA GLY A 81 10.61 10.21 -16.06
C GLY A 81 9.55 11.03 -15.31
N GLY A 82 8.81 10.43 -14.38
CA GLY A 82 7.91 11.12 -13.43
C GLY A 82 6.66 11.76 -14.01
N SER A 83 6.34 11.59 -15.29
CA SER A 83 5.26 12.32 -15.97
C SER A 83 4.25 11.45 -16.72
N GLY A 84 4.40 10.13 -16.71
CA GLY A 84 3.49 9.22 -17.43
C GLY A 84 2.14 9.06 -16.74
N ILE A 85 1.05 9.10 -17.52
CA ILE A 85 -0.30 8.73 -17.06
C ILE A 85 -0.34 7.21 -16.77
N ALA A 86 0.37 6.42 -17.58
CA ALA A 86 0.53 4.99 -17.39
C ALA A 86 1.85 4.70 -16.68
N ASP A 87 1.79 4.05 -15.53
CA ASP A 87 2.98 3.62 -14.76
C ASP A 87 2.93 2.10 -14.54
N PRO A 88 3.65 1.32 -15.37
CA PRO A 88 3.65 -0.14 -15.25
C PRO A 88 4.25 -0.65 -13.93
N ASP A 89 5.09 0.15 -13.26
CA ASP A 89 5.61 -0.21 -11.94
C ASP A 89 4.50 -0.11 -10.88
N LEU A 90 3.62 0.91 -11.01
CA LEU A 90 2.40 1.03 -10.19
C LEU A 90 1.45 -0.14 -10.44
N ASP A 91 1.16 -0.46 -11.70
CA ASP A 91 0.24 -1.56 -12.06
C ASP A 91 0.74 -2.89 -11.48
N SER A 92 2.04 -3.16 -11.61
CA SER A 92 2.67 -4.37 -11.05
C SER A 92 2.63 -4.39 -9.52
N THR A 93 2.77 -3.22 -8.88
CA THR A 93 2.69 -3.08 -7.42
C THR A 93 1.28 -3.36 -6.92
N ILE A 94 0.26 -2.81 -7.58
CA ILE A 94 -1.15 -3.07 -7.26
C ILE A 94 -1.47 -4.55 -7.40
N ALA A 95 -1.13 -5.15 -8.53
CA ALA A 95 -1.39 -6.57 -8.79
C ALA A 95 -0.71 -7.46 -7.74
N ARG A 96 0.52 -7.13 -7.34
CA ARG A 96 1.21 -7.87 -6.29
C ARG A 96 0.53 -7.69 -4.93
N ALA A 97 0.18 -6.48 -4.54
CA ALA A 97 -0.49 -6.21 -3.27
C ALA A 97 -1.84 -6.94 -3.18
N GLN A 98 -2.62 -6.94 -4.26
CA GLN A 98 -3.88 -7.69 -4.34
C GLN A 98 -3.67 -9.20 -4.23
N LYS A 99 -2.64 -9.75 -4.90
CA LYS A 99 -2.30 -11.17 -4.81
C LYS A 99 -1.93 -11.60 -3.39
N GLU A 100 -1.24 -10.74 -2.66
CA GLU A 100 -0.73 -11.01 -1.31
C GLU A 100 -1.65 -10.48 -0.19
N ASN A 101 -2.84 -9.95 -0.54
CA ASN A 101 -3.82 -9.35 0.38
C ASN A 101 -3.20 -8.25 1.26
N ILE A 102 -2.44 -7.34 0.65
CA ILE A 102 -1.80 -6.22 1.32
C ILE A 102 -2.57 -4.94 1.04
N ASN A 103 -3.07 -4.29 2.09
CA ASN A 103 -3.67 -2.95 1.98
C ASN A 103 -2.57 -1.89 2.04
N ILE A 104 -2.57 -0.93 1.10
CA ILE A 104 -1.56 0.12 1.05
C ILE A 104 -2.21 1.48 1.28
N TRP A 105 -2.06 2.00 2.48
CA TRP A 105 -2.44 3.35 2.88
C TRP A 105 -1.38 4.33 2.44
N THR A 106 -1.75 5.45 1.83
CA THR A 106 -0.78 6.45 1.40
C THR A 106 -1.04 7.80 2.03
N ILE A 107 0.03 8.46 2.46
CA ILE A 107 0.04 9.86 2.86
C ILE A 107 0.97 10.59 1.91
N TYR A 108 0.42 11.55 1.17
CA TYR A 108 1.22 12.35 0.26
C TYR A 108 2.21 13.22 1.04
N ALA A 109 3.49 13.05 0.77
CA ALA A 109 4.55 13.88 1.27
C ALA A 109 5.25 14.54 0.07
N ARG A 110 5.22 15.86 0.03
CA ARG A 110 5.81 16.61 -1.09
C ARG A 110 7.33 16.43 -1.12
N ASP A 111 7.86 16.15 -2.29
CA ASP A 111 9.29 16.15 -2.53
C ASP A 111 9.83 17.60 -2.62
N ALA A 112 11.00 17.84 -2.05
CA ALA A 112 11.63 19.15 -1.99
C ALA A 112 11.90 19.79 -3.38
N GLY A 113 12.01 18.97 -4.42
CA GLY A 113 12.22 19.39 -5.81
C GLY A 113 10.97 19.57 -6.67
N SER A 114 9.78 19.22 -6.16
CA SER A 114 8.56 19.30 -6.97
C SER A 114 7.89 20.68 -6.83
N GLY A 115 7.74 21.37 -7.97
CA GLY A 115 6.97 22.61 -8.04
C GLY A 115 5.51 22.42 -7.61
N ARG A 116 4.93 23.42 -6.95
CA ARG A 116 3.50 23.41 -6.57
C ARG A 116 2.63 23.38 -7.83
N GLY A 117 1.66 22.45 -7.87
CA GLY A 117 0.64 22.43 -8.93
C GLY A 117 1.16 21.95 -10.30
N SER A 118 2.31 21.33 -10.38
CA SER A 118 2.78 20.75 -11.63
C SER A 118 1.95 19.54 -12.05
N PHE A 119 1.83 19.31 -13.36
CA PHE A 119 1.17 18.12 -13.92
C PHE A 119 1.75 16.82 -13.34
N ARG A 120 3.06 16.80 -13.10
CA ARG A 120 3.75 15.69 -12.44
C ARG A 120 3.23 15.43 -11.02
N THR A 121 3.04 16.48 -10.22
CA THR A 121 2.52 16.39 -8.86
C THR A 121 1.08 15.87 -8.87
N PHE A 122 0.25 16.36 -9.79
CA PHE A 122 -1.13 15.90 -9.92
C PHE A 122 -1.21 14.42 -10.28
N ASN A 123 -0.44 13.97 -11.28
CA ASN A 123 -0.38 12.56 -11.66
C ASN A 123 0.14 11.68 -10.53
N ALA A 124 1.15 12.13 -9.80
CA ALA A 124 1.71 11.39 -8.67
C ALA A 124 0.68 11.22 -7.55
N GLN A 125 -0.10 12.24 -7.23
CA GLN A 125 -1.21 12.15 -6.27
C GLN A 125 -2.30 11.20 -6.77
N SER A 126 -2.67 11.27 -8.04
CA SER A 126 -3.63 10.33 -8.65
C SER A 126 -3.14 8.89 -8.59
N ASN A 127 -1.84 8.67 -8.81
CA ASN A 127 -1.23 7.35 -8.70
C ASN A 127 -1.25 6.81 -7.25
N LEU A 128 -1.00 7.65 -6.25
CA LEU A 128 -1.13 7.27 -4.84
C LEU A 128 -2.59 6.96 -4.47
N ALA A 129 -3.54 7.75 -4.98
CA ALA A 129 -4.96 7.49 -4.78
C ALA A 129 -5.34 6.11 -5.35
N ARG A 130 -4.98 5.86 -6.59
CA ARG A 130 -5.22 4.60 -7.28
C ARG A 130 -4.59 3.41 -6.55
N LEU A 131 -3.33 3.54 -6.10
CA LEU A 131 -2.64 2.52 -5.32
C LEU A 131 -3.43 2.14 -4.07
N SER A 132 -3.88 3.12 -3.30
CA SER A 132 -4.64 2.86 -2.08
C SER A 132 -6.02 2.29 -2.38
N GLU A 133 -6.78 2.90 -3.28
CA GLU A 133 -8.14 2.47 -3.61
C GLU A 133 -8.18 1.05 -4.18
N GLU A 134 -7.30 0.72 -5.11
CA GLU A 134 -7.26 -0.61 -5.72
C GLU A 134 -6.75 -1.70 -4.77
N THR A 135 -6.05 -1.33 -3.69
CA THR A 135 -5.62 -2.27 -2.65
C THR A 135 -6.53 -2.29 -1.41
N GLY A 136 -7.68 -1.60 -1.45
CA GLY A 136 -8.66 -1.59 -0.35
C GLY A 136 -8.27 -0.72 0.83
N ALA A 137 -7.58 0.39 0.56
CA ALA A 137 -7.19 1.38 1.54
C ALA A 137 -7.60 2.80 1.09
N LYS A 138 -7.06 3.83 1.72
CA LYS A 138 -7.34 5.23 1.40
C LYS A 138 -6.06 6.04 1.30
N ALA A 139 -6.04 6.97 0.36
CA ALA A 139 -4.98 7.96 0.23
C ALA A 139 -5.35 9.26 0.96
N TYR A 140 -4.37 9.85 1.62
CA TYR A 140 -4.51 11.12 2.31
C TYR A 140 -3.58 12.14 1.69
N TYR A 141 -4.15 13.28 1.33
CA TYR A 141 -3.41 14.38 0.73
C TYR A 141 -3.26 15.50 1.73
N LEU A 142 -2.04 15.95 1.89
CA LEU A 142 -1.70 17.02 2.81
C LEU A 142 -1.87 18.41 2.18
N GLY A 143 -2.45 18.47 0.97
CA GLY A 143 -2.70 19.71 0.25
C GLY A 143 -1.42 20.34 -0.31
N PHE A 144 -1.45 21.66 -0.50
CA PHE A 144 -0.30 22.42 -1.02
C PHE A 144 0.71 22.84 0.06
N GLY A 145 0.39 22.62 1.33
CA GLY A 145 1.25 22.89 2.48
C GLY A 145 1.62 21.62 3.22
N GLU A 146 2.62 21.70 4.09
CA GLU A 146 2.88 20.65 5.05
C GLU A 146 1.80 20.66 6.13
N PRO A 147 1.24 19.51 6.51
CA PRO A 147 0.26 19.48 7.57
C PRO A 147 0.92 19.83 8.90
N ILE A 148 0.30 20.71 9.63
CA ILE A 148 0.71 21.05 10.99
C ILE A 148 0.50 19.85 11.93
N ASN A 149 -0.44 18.95 11.58
CA ASN A 149 -0.82 17.82 12.41
C ASN A 149 -1.25 16.60 11.57
N LEU A 150 -0.56 15.49 11.72
CA LEU A 150 -0.88 14.21 11.08
C LEU A 150 -1.88 13.35 11.89
N LYS A 151 -2.15 13.73 13.14
CA LYS A 151 -2.97 12.93 14.06
C LYS A 151 -4.34 12.56 13.50
N PRO A 152 -5.11 13.45 12.86
CA PRO A 152 -6.43 13.08 12.32
C PRO A 152 -6.37 11.94 11.29
N TYR A 153 -5.35 11.92 10.45
CA TYR A 153 -5.15 10.85 9.46
C TYR A 153 -4.79 9.53 10.14
N PHE A 154 -3.92 9.56 11.14
CA PHE A 154 -3.60 8.35 11.91
C PHE A 154 -4.79 7.82 12.69
N ASP A 155 -5.59 8.67 13.28
CA ASP A 155 -6.80 8.26 14.00
C ASP A 155 -7.81 7.61 13.04
N GLU A 156 -7.96 8.13 11.83
CA GLU A 156 -8.81 7.55 10.79
C GLU A 156 -8.28 6.18 10.32
N ILE A 157 -6.98 6.08 10.01
CA ILE A 157 -6.34 4.80 9.64
C ILE A 157 -6.53 3.79 10.77
N GLN A 158 -6.27 4.18 12.03
CA GLN A 158 -6.44 3.31 13.19
C GLN A 158 -7.87 2.78 13.29
N ARG A 159 -8.86 3.65 13.08
CA ARG A 159 -10.28 3.24 13.11
C ARG A 159 -10.56 2.20 12.02
N HIS A 160 -10.05 2.39 10.80
CA HIS A 160 -10.22 1.41 9.73
C HIS A 160 -9.52 0.09 10.06
N LEU A 161 -8.29 0.12 10.56
CA LEU A 161 -7.55 -1.09 10.94
C LEU A 161 -8.24 -1.88 12.06
N ASN A 162 -8.90 -1.19 12.98
CA ASN A 162 -9.66 -1.81 14.09
C ASN A 162 -11.00 -2.41 13.63
N ASN A 163 -11.53 -1.96 12.48
CA ASN A 163 -12.83 -2.39 11.94
C ASN A 163 -12.66 -3.14 10.60
N GLN A 164 -11.66 -3.99 10.51
CA GLN A 164 -11.45 -4.84 9.35
C GLN A 164 -12.22 -6.15 9.48
N TYR A 165 -12.78 -6.60 8.37
CA TYR A 165 -13.50 -7.87 8.26
C TYR A 165 -12.79 -8.74 7.23
N LEU A 166 -12.76 -10.05 7.48
CA LEU A 166 -12.34 -11.03 6.49
C LEU A 166 -13.59 -11.60 5.82
N LEU A 167 -13.68 -11.39 4.51
CA LEU A 167 -14.72 -12.00 3.68
C LEU A 167 -14.13 -13.21 2.95
N THR A 168 -14.67 -14.37 3.26
CA THR A 168 -14.32 -15.61 2.54
C THR A 168 -15.50 -16.02 1.67
N PHE A 169 -15.25 -16.29 0.41
CA PHE A 169 -16.27 -16.72 -0.53
C PHE A 169 -15.72 -17.84 -1.45
N ASP A 170 -16.63 -18.69 -1.91
CA ASP A 170 -16.31 -19.65 -2.94
C ASP A 170 -16.50 -18.99 -4.32
N SER A 171 -15.47 -19.03 -5.13
CA SER A 171 -15.51 -18.47 -6.48
C SER A 171 -16.35 -19.27 -7.47
N GLY A 172 -17.03 -20.33 -6.99
CA GLY A 172 -17.80 -21.25 -7.83
C GLY A 172 -16.91 -22.03 -8.81
N ASN A 173 -17.48 -23.00 -9.48
CA ASN A 173 -16.77 -23.94 -10.37
C ASN A 173 -16.03 -23.24 -11.52
N GLY A 174 -14.88 -22.70 -11.22
CA GLY A 174 -13.85 -22.40 -12.22
C GLY A 174 -13.07 -23.65 -12.61
N GLY A 175 -13.69 -24.82 -12.59
CA GLY A 175 -13.09 -26.09 -12.98
C GLY A 175 -12.54 -26.07 -14.40
N GLY A 176 -11.36 -25.53 -14.54
CA GLY A 176 -10.56 -25.52 -15.74
C GLY A 176 -9.10 -25.29 -15.39
N LYS A 177 -8.19 -25.88 -16.17
CA LYS A 177 -6.72 -25.72 -16.11
C LYS A 177 -6.28 -24.26 -16.34
N ARG A 178 -6.93 -23.28 -15.68
CA ARG A 178 -6.69 -21.86 -15.90
C ARG A 178 -5.54 -21.38 -15.03
N LYS A 179 -4.72 -20.52 -15.58
CA LYS A 179 -3.69 -19.76 -14.84
C LYS A 179 -4.37 -18.91 -13.77
N GLY A 180 -3.72 -18.68 -12.64
CA GLY A 180 -4.22 -17.74 -11.64
C GLY A 180 -4.64 -16.42 -12.29
N ARG A 181 -5.76 -15.88 -11.90
CA ARG A 181 -6.37 -14.68 -12.51
C ARG A 181 -6.85 -13.71 -11.46
N PHE A 182 -6.97 -12.45 -11.85
CA PHE A 182 -7.65 -11.42 -11.06
C PHE A 182 -9.12 -11.32 -11.50
N ASP A 183 -10.02 -11.43 -10.54
CA ASP A 183 -11.44 -11.17 -10.76
C ASP A 183 -11.84 -9.90 -10.00
N ARG A 184 -12.53 -9.01 -10.68
CA ARG A 184 -13.12 -7.82 -10.06
C ARG A 184 -14.33 -8.23 -9.24
N PHE A 185 -14.47 -7.63 -8.07
CA PHE A 185 -15.64 -7.81 -7.23
C PHE A 185 -16.06 -6.48 -6.62
N HIS A 186 -17.28 -6.42 -6.17
CA HIS A 186 -17.84 -5.26 -5.51
C HIS A 186 -18.64 -5.69 -4.29
N VAL A 187 -18.43 -5.01 -3.17
CA VAL A 187 -19.17 -5.26 -1.93
C VAL A 187 -20.17 -4.15 -1.75
N THR A 188 -21.44 -4.52 -1.63
CA THR A 188 -22.54 -3.61 -1.34
C THR A 188 -23.17 -3.93 0.02
N THR A 189 -23.86 -2.97 0.61
CA THR A 189 -24.58 -3.13 1.86
C THR A 189 -25.91 -2.38 1.79
N GLU A 190 -26.91 -2.89 2.44
CA GLU A 190 -28.20 -2.22 2.64
C GLU A 190 -28.18 -1.23 3.83
N LEU A 191 -27.12 -1.25 4.63
CA LEU A 191 -26.98 -0.32 5.75
C LEU A 191 -26.74 1.10 5.26
N PRO A 192 -27.56 2.07 5.65
CA PRO A 192 -27.39 3.45 5.21
C PRO A 192 -26.08 4.04 5.74
N ASN A 193 -25.46 4.93 4.93
CA ASN A 193 -24.22 5.63 5.26
C ASN A 193 -23.01 4.73 5.55
N THR A 194 -23.06 3.47 5.11
CA THR A 194 -21.97 2.51 5.28
C THR A 194 -21.19 2.38 3.97
N LYS A 195 -19.88 2.54 4.04
CA LYS A 195 -18.96 2.36 2.90
C LYS A 195 -17.86 1.38 3.30
N PHE A 196 -17.65 0.37 2.47
CA PHE A 196 -16.52 -0.53 2.62
C PHE A 196 -15.31 -0.03 1.81
N LEU A 197 -14.13 -0.16 2.39
CA LEU A 197 -12.88 -0.09 1.67
C LEU A 197 -12.48 -1.53 1.32
N THR A 198 -12.49 -1.84 0.03
CA THR A 198 -12.19 -3.18 -0.49
C THR A 198 -11.22 -3.09 -1.65
N PRO A 199 -10.33 -4.06 -1.85
CA PRO A 199 -9.56 -4.14 -3.07
C PRO A 199 -10.48 -4.16 -4.30
N SER A 200 -10.04 -3.63 -5.42
CA SER A 200 -10.83 -3.62 -6.66
C SER A 200 -10.89 -4.98 -7.35
N ALA A 201 -9.95 -5.86 -7.02
CA ALA A 201 -9.88 -7.21 -7.55
C ALA A 201 -9.28 -8.17 -6.51
N VAL A 202 -9.60 -9.45 -6.64
CA VAL A 202 -9.05 -10.54 -5.86
C VAL A 202 -8.32 -11.51 -6.79
N PHE A 203 -7.19 -12.03 -6.34
CA PHE A 203 -6.46 -13.05 -7.06
C PHE A 203 -7.04 -14.44 -6.76
N LEU A 204 -7.45 -15.14 -7.79
CA LEU A 204 -7.89 -16.54 -7.73
C LEU A 204 -6.72 -17.41 -8.12
N PRO A 205 -6.12 -18.17 -7.16
CA PRO A 205 -5.00 -19.06 -7.44
C PRO A 205 -5.43 -20.24 -8.32
N ARG A 206 -4.46 -20.97 -8.86
CA ARG A 206 -4.72 -22.26 -9.51
C ARG A 206 -5.07 -23.31 -8.47
N GLU A 207 -5.83 -24.31 -8.86
CA GLU A 207 -6.17 -25.46 -8.02
C GLU A 207 -4.92 -26.22 -7.49
N GLN A 208 -3.81 -26.20 -8.24
CA GLN A 208 -2.54 -26.78 -7.80
C GLN A 208 -1.86 -25.95 -6.70
N GLU A 209 -1.91 -24.62 -6.77
CA GLU A 209 -1.36 -23.71 -5.74
C GLU A 209 -2.11 -23.82 -4.41
N LEU A 210 -3.40 -24.21 -4.44
CA LEU A 210 -4.20 -24.45 -3.24
C LEU A 210 -3.81 -25.73 -2.51
N LYS A 211 -3.35 -26.76 -3.24
CA LYS A 211 -2.93 -28.05 -2.65
C LYS A 211 -1.54 -28.01 -2.01
N GLU A 212 -0.68 -27.10 -2.46
CA GLU A 212 0.65 -26.88 -1.88
C GLU A 212 0.64 -25.99 -0.63
N ALA A 213 -0.45 -25.23 -0.43
CA ALA A 213 -0.63 -24.31 0.70
C ALA A 213 -1.47 -24.91 1.86
N SER A 214 -1.93 -26.16 1.75
CA SER A 214 -2.70 -26.91 2.75
C SER A 214 -1.83 -27.88 3.50
#